data_7f2250319836718bf5a39fe9ef6b8413
#
_entry.id   7f2250319836718bf5a39fe9ef6b8413
#
_cell.length_a   1.000
_cell.length_b   1.000
_cell.length_c   1.000
_cell.angle_alpha   90.00
_cell.angle_beta   90.00
_cell.angle_gamma   90.00
#
_symmetry.space_group_name_H-M   'P 1'
#
loop_
_entity.id
_entity.type
_entity.pdbx_description
1 polymer ?
#
loop_
_entity_poly.entity_id
_entity_poly.type
_entity_poly.pdbx_seq_one_letter_code
_entity_poly.pdbx_strand_id
1 'polypeptide(L)'
;TEADYDRPIFLDFVLGKETATLREILAICRASYCGPIGVEFMHIQDPDQKAWIQRRIEGAPWTAAFSVDDKREILSDLTKAEGFEAFCARKFVGTKRFGLEGGESTIPALEAVIETAAPLG
;
A
#
# COMPACT_ATOMS: atom_id res chain seq x y z
N THR A 1 20.62 10.50 25.40
CA THR A 1 20.12 9.81 26.61
C THR A 1 18.65 9.42 26.42
N GLU A 2 18.14 8.54 27.23
CA GLU A 2 16.73 8.11 27.16
C GLU A 2 15.76 9.29 27.42
N ALA A 3 16.18 10.27 28.19
CA ALA A 3 15.45 11.49 28.42
C ALA A 3 15.28 12.36 27.14
N ASP A 4 16.16 12.23 26.18
CA ASP A 4 16.07 12.98 24.93
C ASP A 4 14.96 12.44 24.02
N TYR A 5 14.58 11.16 24.16
CA TYR A 5 13.49 10.53 23.40
C TYR A 5 12.09 11.07 23.78
N ASP A 6 11.93 11.60 24.98
CA ASP A 6 10.65 12.08 25.48
C ASP A 6 10.58 13.62 25.50
N ARG A 7 11.59 14.29 24.94
CA ARG A 7 11.59 15.74 24.76
C ARG A 7 10.65 16.16 23.62
N PRO A 8 9.73 17.12 23.83
CA PRO A 8 8.85 17.61 22.78
C PRO A 8 9.65 18.37 21.70
N ILE A 9 9.34 18.04 20.44
CA ILE A 9 9.90 18.64 19.23
C ILE A 9 8.75 19.28 18.46
N PHE A 10 8.92 20.51 18.01
CA PHE A 10 7.95 21.19 17.16
C PHE A 10 8.08 20.65 15.72
N LEU A 11 6.96 20.20 15.13
CA LEU A 11 6.92 19.52 13.83
C LEU A 11 6.24 20.33 12.73
N ASP A 12 5.67 21.49 13.03
CA ASP A 12 4.91 22.30 12.07
C ASP A 12 3.89 21.47 11.26
N PHE A 13 3.13 20.64 11.98
CA PHE A 13 2.11 19.73 11.42
C PHE A 13 2.63 18.62 10.50
N VAL A 14 3.94 18.38 10.43
CA VAL A 14 4.50 17.17 9.85
C VAL A 14 4.04 15.96 10.69
N LEU A 15 3.81 14.82 10.06
CA LEU A 15 3.26 13.62 10.70
C LEU A 15 1.85 13.81 11.30
N GLY A 16 1.12 14.86 10.89
CA GLY A 16 -0.21 15.19 11.40
C GLY A 16 -0.23 15.70 12.86
N LYS A 17 0.94 16.12 13.40
CA LYS A 17 1.08 16.64 14.77
C LYS A 17 1.80 17.97 14.79
N GLU A 18 1.37 18.88 15.65
CA GLU A 18 2.06 20.14 15.91
C GLU A 18 3.35 19.92 16.69
N THR A 19 3.29 19.04 17.68
CA THR A 19 4.44 18.63 18.48
C THR A 19 4.43 17.12 18.70
N ALA A 20 5.60 16.51 18.74
CA ALA A 20 5.75 15.11 19.12
C ALA A 20 7.12 14.87 19.76
N THR A 21 7.24 13.81 20.51
CA THR A 21 8.52 13.31 21.02
C THR A 21 9.24 12.48 19.95
N LEU A 22 10.55 12.30 20.05
CA LEU A 22 11.29 11.42 19.15
C LEU A 22 10.74 9.98 19.18
N ARG A 23 10.28 9.53 20.33
CA ARG A 23 9.64 8.20 20.48
C ARG A 23 8.35 8.09 19.64
N GLU A 24 7.51 9.11 19.66
CA GLU A 24 6.29 9.16 18.85
C GLU A 24 6.61 9.26 17.36
N ILE A 25 7.58 10.10 16.97
CA ILE A 25 8.04 10.24 15.59
C ILE A 25 8.51 8.89 15.06
N LEU A 26 9.35 8.18 15.81
CA LEU A 26 9.84 6.86 15.42
C LEU A 26 8.70 5.83 15.31
N ALA A 27 7.72 5.88 16.20
CA ALA A 27 6.55 5.00 16.14
C ALA A 27 5.72 5.25 14.88
N ILE A 28 5.46 6.52 14.54
CA ILE A 28 4.73 6.90 13.31
C ILE A 28 5.52 6.47 12.08
N CYS A 29 6.82 6.78 12.02
CA CYS A 29 7.65 6.40 10.88
C CYS A 29 7.72 4.89 10.68
N ARG A 30 7.84 4.12 11.75
CA ARG A 30 7.83 2.65 11.68
C ARG A 30 6.48 2.11 11.21
N ALA A 31 5.37 2.66 11.71
CA ALA A 31 4.05 2.25 11.27
C ALA A 31 3.79 2.59 9.80
N SER A 32 4.32 3.73 9.32
CA SER A 32 4.10 4.20 7.95
C SER A 32 5.03 3.54 6.92
N TYR A 33 6.30 3.29 7.26
CA TYR A 33 7.33 2.92 6.29
C TYR A 33 7.97 1.54 6.51
N CYS A 34 7.69 0.89 7.64
CA CYS A 34 8.22 -0.45 7.94
C CYS A 34 7.14 -1.53 7.92
N GLY A 35 6.03 -1.29 7.23
CA GLY A 35 4.94 -2.25 7.05
C GLY A 35 5.16 -3.18 5.85
N PRO A 36 4.15 -4.01 5.52
CA PRO A 36 4.20 -4.92 4.38
C PRO A 36 4.05 -4.22 3.01
N ILE A 37 3.75 -2.92 3.00
CA ILE A 37 3.57 -2.11 1.80
C ILE A 37 4.60 -0.99 1.82
N GLY A 38 5.35 -0.85 0.73
CA GLY A 38 6.21 0.30 0.48
C GLY A 38 5.52 1.31 -0.42
N VAL A 39 5.66 2.60 -0.10
CA VAL A 39 5.12 3.68 -0.93
C VAL A 39 6.27 4.55 -1.40
N GLU A 40 6.36 4.71 -2.72
CA GLU A 40 7.35 5.56 -3.35
C GLU A 40 6.68 6.81 -3.94
N PHE A 41 6.94 7.98 -3.37
CA PHE A 41 6.36 9.25 -3.78
C PHE A 41 7.36 10.40 -3.85
N MET A 42 8.60 10.17 -3.46
CA MET A 42 9.63 11.23 -3.41
C MET A 42 10.05 11.74 -4.77
N HIS A 43 9.77 10.99 -5.85
CA HIS A 43 10.00 11.39 -7.24
C HIS A 43 9.02 12.45 -7.75
N ILE A 44 7.89 12.66 -7.08
CA ILE A 44 6.88 13.66 -7.46
C ILE A 44 7.47 15.06 -7.29
N GLN A 45 7.45 15.85 -8.37
CA GLN A 45 8.04 17.20 -8.39
C GLN A 45 7.13 18.24 -7.75
N ASP A 46 5.82 18.07 -7.87
CA ASP A 46 4.84 18.97 -7.29
C ASP A 46 4.83 18.84 -5.75
N PRO A 47 5.17 19.92 -5.01
CA PRO A 47 5.25 19.87 -3.56
C PRO A 47 3.89 19.68 -2.89
N ASP A 48 2.81 20.16 -3.48
CA ASP A 48 1.46 20.06 -2.92
C ASP A 48 0.94 18.62 -3.02
N GLN A 49 1.16 17.97 -4.17
CA GLN A 49 0.85 16.55 -4.35
C GLN A 49 1.67 15.68 -3.40
N LYS A 50 2.97 15.96 -3.30
CA LYS A 50 3.86 15.23 -2.38
C LYS A 50 3.40 15.35 -0.94
N ALA A 51 3.11 16.56 -0.48
CA ALA A 51 2.63 16.82 0.87
C ALA A 51 1.25 16.17 1.14
N TRP A 52 0.38 16.13 0.11
CA TRP A 52 -0.93 15.47 0.22
C TRP A 52 -0.77 13.95 0.41
N ILE A 53 0.08 13.31 -0.37
CA ILE A 53 0.37 11.87 -0.25
C ILE A 53 1.01 11.59 1.12
N GLN A 54 2.02 12.37 1.50
CA GLN A 54 2.72 12.23 2.78
C GLN A 54 1.76 12.28 3.97
N ARG A 55 0.87 13.26 4.02
CA ARG A 55 -0.16 13.37 5.07
C ARG A 55 -1.08 12.16 5.13
N ARG A 56 -1.39 11.54 3.99
CA ARG A 56 -2.20 10.34 3.94
C ARG A 56 -1.48 9.10 4.41
N ILE A 57 -0.19 9.01 4.13
CA ILE A 57 0.65 7.87 4.54
C ILE A 57 0.98 7.95 6.03
N GLU A 58 1.41 9.11 6.50
CA GLU A 58 1.92 9.29 7.87
C GLU A 58 0.82 9.47 8.92
N GLY A 59 -0.39 9.75 8.52
CA GLY A 59 -1.52 9.99 9.44
C GLY A 59 -2.47 8.80 9.64
N ALA A 60 -2.35 7.74 8.85
CA ALA A 60 -3.28 6.62 8.88
C ALA A 60 -2.53 5.29 8.99
N PRO A 61 -2.98 4.37 9.85
CA PRO A 61 -2.49 3.00 9.80
C PRO A 61 -2.88 2.36 8.46
N TRP A 62 -1.90 1.86 7.73
CA TRP A 62 -2.04 1.15 6.44
C TRP A 62 -2.70 -0.23 6.56
N THR A 63 -3.47 -0.47 7.57
CA THR A 63 -4.23 -1.70 7.70
C THR A 63 -5.54 -1.55 6.94
N ALA A 64 -5.54 -1.90 5.68
CA ALA A 64 -6.78 -2.24 5.01
C ALA A 64 -7.41 -3.40 5.78
N ALA A 65 -8.46 -3.10 6.52
CA ALA A 65 -9.24 -4.13 7.20
C ALA A 65 -10.14 -4.80 6.17
N PHE A 66 -9.60 -5.77 5.43
CA PHE A 66 -10.39 -6.59 4.53
C PHE A 66 -11.37 -7.44 5.33
N SER A 67 -12.64 -7.38 4.95
CA SER A 67 -13.66 -8.28 5.44
C SER A 67 -13.36 -9.74 5.06
N VAL A 68 -14.10 -10.67 5.61
CA VAL A 68 -13.98 -12.09 5.22
C VAL A 68 -14.40 -12.28 3.76
N ASP A 69 -15.38 -11.52 3.30
CA ASP A 69 -15.90 -11.64 1.94
C ASP A 69 -14.92 -11.03 0.92
N ASP A 70 -14.32 -9.87 1.20
CA ASP A 70 -13.23 -9.30 0.38
C ASP A 70 -12.07 -10.29 0.22
N LYS A 71 -11.67 -10.96 1.29
CA LYS A 71 -10.60 -11.96 1.25
C LYS A 71 -10.96 -13.17 0.40
N ARG A 72 -12.22 -13.60 0.42
CA ARG A 72 -12.72 -14.69 -0.42
C ARG A 72 -12.76 -14.31 -1.88
N GLU A 73 -13.16 -13.08 -2.18
CA GLU A 73 -13.19 -12.54 -3.53
C GLU A 73 -11.79 -12.47 -4.11
N ILE A 74 -10.84 -11.84 -3.42
CA ILE A 74 -9.43 -11.80 -3.81
C ILE A 74 -8.88 -13.22 -4.04
N LEU A 75 -9.14 -14.17 -3.14
CA LEU A 75 -8.68 -15.54 -3.29
C LEU A 75 -9.31 -16.21 -4.51
N SER A 76 -10.60 -15.98 -4.76
CA SER A 76 -11.32 -16.50 -5.94
C SER A 76 -10.67 -16.01 -7.24
N ASP A 77 -10.36 -14.75 -7.32
CA ASP A 77 -9.82 -14.15 -8.56
C ASP A 77 -8.37 -14.56 -8.80
N LEU A 78 -7.55 -14.65 -7.76
CA LEU A 78 -6.22 -15.24 -7.85
C LEU A 78 -6.28 -16.70 -8.29
N THR A 79 -7.23 -17.48 -7.77
CA THR A 79 -7.43 -18.90 -8.17
C THR A 79 -7.88 -19.03 -9.62
N LYS A 80 -8.75 -18.14 -10.11
CA LYS A 80 -9.16 -18.10 -11.51
C LYS A 80 -7.98 -17.78 -12.43
N ALA A 81 -7.17 -16.81 -12.05
CA ALA A 81 -5.99 -16.42 -12.82
C ALA A 81 -4.94 -17.55 -12.89
N GLU A 82 -4.65 -18.22 -11.78
CA GLU A 82 -3.77 -19.40 -11.73
C GLU A 82 -4.34 -20.56 -12.54
N GLY A 83 -5.64 -20.80 -12.43
CA GLY A 83 -6.34 -21.84 -13.20
C GLY A 83 -6.26 -21.57 -14.70
N PHE A 84 -6.40 -20.33 -15.14
CA PHE A 84 -6.23 -19.93 -16.54
C PHE A 84 -4.79 -20.13 -17.01
N GLU A 85 -3.81 -19.75 -16.22
CA GLU A 85 -2.39 -19.98 -16.52
C GLU A 85 -2.10 -21.48 -16.67
N ALA A 86 -2.58 -22.30 -15.74
CA ALA A 86 -2.42 -23.75 -15.79
C ALA A 86 -3.12 -24.38 -17.00
N PHE A 87 -4.27 -23.85 -17.43
CA PHE A 87 -4.94 -24.25 -18.67
C PHE A 87 -4.08 -23.91 -19.88
N CYS A 88 -3.59 -22.67 -19.98
CA CYS A 88 -2.72 -22.24 -21.07
C CYS A 88 -1.44 -23.09 -21.16
N ALA A 89 -0.86 -23.44 -20.00
CA ALA A 89 0.31 -24.29 -19.90
C ALA A 89 0.12 -25.67 -20.60
N ARG A 90 -1.06 -26.24 -20.41
CA ARG A 90 -1.39 -27.58 -20.98
C ARG A 90 -1.85 -27.49 -22.42
N LYS A 91 -2.60 -26.44 -22.77
CA LYS A 91 -3.20 -26.30 -24.10
C LYS A 91 -2.23 -25.78 -25.15
N PHE A 92 -1.34 -24.87 -24.76
CA PHE A 92 -0.42 -24.18 -25.67
C PHE A 92 1.03 -24.41 -25.26
N VAL A 93 1.46 -25.69 -25.36
CA VAL A 93 2.82 -26.10 -25.02
C VAL A 93 3.83 -25.36 -25.89
N GLY A 94 4.86 -24.80 -25.27
CA GLY A 94 5.94 -24.09 -25.96
C GLY A 94 5.68 -22.62 -26.28
N THR A 95 4.48 -22.09 -26.01
CA THR A 95 4.22 -20.65 -26.12
C THR A 95 4.71 -19.91 -24.90
N LYS A 96 5.13 -18.63 -25.09
CA LYS A 96 5.53 -17.75 -23.99
C LYS A 96 4.34 -17.49 -23.06
N ARG A 97 4.58 -17.62 -21.78
CA ARG A 97 3.57 -17.41 -20.74
C ARG A 97 4.07 -16.41 -19.71
N PHE A 98 3.12 -15.80 -19.03
CA PHE A 98 3.34 -14.90 -17.92
C PHE A 98 2.57 -15.44 -16.72
N GLY A 99 3.25 -15.66 -15.61
CA GLY A 99 2.67 -16.07 -14.34
C GLY A 99 2.47 -14.90 -13.39
N LEU A 100 1.74 -15.14 -12.33
CA LEU A 100 1.45 -14.16 -11.28
C LEU A 100 2.49 -14.15 -10.16
N GLU A 101 3.45 -15.08 -10.16
CA GLU A 101 4.41 -15.20 -9.06
C GLU A 101 5.17 -13.89 -8.83
N GLY A 102 5.05 -13.36 -7.62
CA GLY A 102 5.64 -12.08 -7.23
C GLY A 102 4.80 -10.85 -7.61
N GLY A 103 3.70 -11.03 -8.33
CA GLY A 103 2.78 -9.98 -8.78
C GLY A 103 1.33 -10.21 -8.37
N GLU A 104 1.07 -11.07 -7.40
CA GLU A 104 -0.28 -11.47 -6.98
C GLU A 104 -1.15 -10.30 -6.55
N SER A 105 -0.56 -9.28 -5.94
CA SER A 105 -1.27 -8.06 -5.54
C SER A 105 -1.73 -7.17 -6.71
N THR A 106 -1.27 -7.43 -7.94
CA THR A 106 -1.62 -6.62 -9.11
C THR A 106 -3.10 -6.75 -9.46
N ILE A 107 -3.69 -7.94 -9.33
CA ILE A 107 -5.11 -8.18 -9.64
C ILE A 107 -6.01 -7.35 -8.71
N PRO A 108 -5.97 -7.52 -7.38
CA PRO A 108 -6.82 -6.72 -6.49
C PRO A 108 -6.49 -5.22 -6.52
N ALA A 109 -5.26 -4.84 -6.82
CA ALA A 109 -4.89 -3.43 -6.96
C ALA A 109 -5.54 -2.80 -8.20
N LEU A 110 -5.52 -3.47 -9.35
CA LEU A 110 -6.18 -2.98 -10.56
C LEU A 110 -7.70 -2.96 -10.41
N GLU A 111 -8.28 -3.95 -9.77
CA GLU A 111 -9.72 -4.00 -9.47
C GLU A 111 -10.15 -2.82 -8.61
N ALA A 112 -9.46 -2.54 -7.52
CA ALA A 112 -9.70 -1.39 -6.67
C ALA A 112 -9.58 -0.06 -7.42
N VAL A 113 -8.62 0.06 -8.35
CA VAL A 113 -8.49 1.26 -9.21
C VAL A 113 -9.68 1.40 -10.13
N ILE A 114 -10.11 0.32 -10.80
CA ILE A 114 -11.26 0.34 -11.73
C ILE A 114 -12.55 0.70 -10.97
N GLU A 115 -12.80 0.06 -9.85
CA GLU A 115 -13.98 0.31 -9.03
C GLU A 115 -14.03 1.76 -8.50
N THR A 116 -12.87 2.30 -8.10
CA THR A 116 -12.77 3.68 -7.61
C THR A 116 -12.90 4.70 -8.74
N ALA A 117 -12.40 4.39 -9.93
CA ALA A 117 -12.44 5.28 -11.08
C ALA A 117 -13.81 5.28 -11.78
N ALA A 118 -14.50 4.15 -11.85
CA ALA A 118 -15.77 4.02 -12.58
C ALA A 118 -16.86 5.04 -12.15
N PRO A 119 -17.04 5.40 -10.86
CA PRO A 119 -18.00 6.43 -10.46
C PRO A 119 -17.57 7.86 -10.82
N LEU A 120 -16.31 8.07 -11.17
CA LEU A 120 -15.79 9.41 -11.48
C LEU A 120 -15.97 9.81 -12.96
N GLY A 121 -16.49 8.89 -13.80
CA GLY A 121 -16.77 9.12 -15.23
C GLY A 121 -15.57 8.90 -16.11
#